data_ef423da4ac8448149cf6e3285cba1cdc
#
_entry.id   ef423da4ac8448149cf6e3285cba1cdc
#
_cell.length_a   1.000
_cell.length_b   1.000
_cell.length_c   1.000
_cell.angle_alpha   90.00
_cell.angle_beta   90.00
_cell.angle_gamma   90.00
#
_symmetry.space_group_name_H-M   'P 1'
#
loop_
_entity.id
_entity.type
_entity.pdbx_description
1 polymer ?
#
loop_
_entity_poly.entity_id
_entity_poly.type
_entity_poly.pdbx_seq_one_letter_code
_entity_poly.pdbx_strand_id
1 'polypeptide(L)'
;MASSPQNLVEPNASGGSSPSLALLLDHRSFVPYYEQIVSQIRALIKDQKFVEGQRFYSEGEVARMLAISKMPVRQAFQKLRSEGLLIISRGKKPVIGSGKLPWNFQELRGFSEEMRRRGLQPSAKVLSLDLRDPDGEAVQALKLPDAEKVYALKRLRYVDGEPVAVVTSYLPAAVFPEIDKQNLENQSLYQIFEQVYKRRLHWAEEVIGAAIANPEDARVLQTAPGSAVLLIKETTYDIRELPIEYSVSVLRGDRYTASVISVRKK
;
A
#
# COMPACT_ATOMS: atom_id res chain seq x y z
N MET A 1 -9.05 -10.08 -64.00
CA MET A 1 -8.64 -8.72 -63.59
C MET A 1 -8.47 -8.72 -62.10
N ALA A 2 -7.25 -8.75 -61.67
CA ALA A 2 -6.85 -8.89 -60.29
C ALA A 2 -6.72 -7.50 -59.65
N SER A 3 -7.36 -7.30 -58.50
CA SER A 3 -7.11 -6.12 -57.69
C SER A 3 -6.17 -6.46 -56.56
N SER A 4 -5.03 -5.80 -56.53
CA SER A 4 -3.95 -5.94 -55.53
C SER A 4 -4.41 -5.52 -54.11
N PRO A 5 -3.89 -6.14 -53.10
CA PRO A 5 -4.04 -5.67 -51.71
C PRO A 5 -3.06 -4.54 -51.43
N GLN A 6 -3.59 -3.52 -50.78
CA GLN A 6 -2.87 -2.30 -50.43
C GLN A 6 -2.01 -2.48 -49.18
N ASN A 7 -0.78 -2.05 -49.35
CA ASN A 7 0.15 -1.46 -48.36
C ASN A 7 -0.07 -1.73 -46.86
N LEU A 8 0.69 -2.70 -46.40
CA LEU A 8 1.18 -2.74 -45.02
C LEU A 8 2.31 -1.69 -44.92
N VAL A 9 2.03 -0.62 -44.19
CA VAL A 9 3.05 0.33 -43.75
C VAL A 9 3.82 -0.33 -42.62
N GLU A 10 5.04 -0.75 -42.87
CA GLU A 10 5.97 -1.17 -41.80
C GLU A 10 6.28 0.01 -40.88
N PRO A 11 6.19 -0.10 -39.59
CA PRO A 11 6.61 0.93 -38.65
C PRO A 11 8.14 0.89 -38.50
N ASN A 12 8.72 2.02 -38.76
CA ASN A 12 10.13 2.39 -38.63
C ASN A 12 10.72 1.97 -37.27
N ALA A 13 11.77 1.19 -37.27
CA ALA A 13 12.53 0.72 -36.12
C ALA A 13 13.41 1.84 -35.56
N SER A 14 12.91 2.55 -34.54
CA SER A 14 13.75 3.21 -33.52
C SER A 14 12.85 3.85 -32.43
N GLY A 15 12.54 3.10 -31.40
CA GLY A 15 11.79 3.56 -30.23
C GLY A 15 10.87 2.42 -29.75
N GLY A 16 11.20 1.78 -28.61
CA GLY A 16 10.51 0.61 -28.10
C GLY A 16 9.00 0.70 -28.25
N SER A 17 8.43 -0.05 -29.18
CA SER A 17 7.01 -0.13 -29.42
C SER A 17 6.36 -0.80 -28.21
N SER A 18 5.46 -0.08 -27.53
CA SER A 18 4.58 -0.71 -26.55
C SER A 18 3.82 -1.85 -27.24
N PRO A 19 3.68 -3.01 -26.60
CA PRO A 19 2.87 -4.11 -27.14
C PRO A 19 1.46 -3.61 -27.49
N SER A 20 0.84 -4.21 -28.49
CA SER A 20 -0.54 -3.86 -28.87
C SER A 20 -1.47 -4.05 -27.67
N LEU A 21 -2.16 -2.98 -27.27
CA LEU A 21 -3.16 -3.01 -26.20
C LEU A 21 -4.51 -3.40 -26.80
N ALA A 22 -4.91 -4.64 -26.58
CA ALA A 22 -6.24 -5.12 -26.96
C ALA A 22 -7.15 -5.12 -25.73
N LEU A 23 -7.97 -4.09 -25.59
CA LEU A 23 -9.03 -4.01 -24.58
C LEU A 23 -10.38 -4.05 -25.28
N LEU A 24 -11.35 -4.78 -24.69
CA LEU A 24 -12.71 -4.91 -25.17
C LEU A 24 -13.69 -4.50 -24.07
N LEU A 25 -14.68 -3.69 -24.41
CA LEU A 25 -15.74 -3.32 -23.47
C LEU A 25 -17.03 -4.08 -23.83
N ASP A 26 -17.59 -4.73 -22.84
CA ASP A 26 -18.95 -5.25 -22.94
C ASP A 26 -19.94 -4.16 -22.51
N HIS A 27 -20.61 -3.55 -23.50
CA HIS A 27 -21.61 -2.51 -23.29
C HIS A 27 -22.93 -3.04 -22.70
N ARG A 28 -23.12 -4.36 -22.65
CA ARG A 28 -24.32 -5.01 -22.09
C ARG A 28 -24.10 -5.50 -20.67
N SER A 29 -22.86 -5.46 -20.18
CA SER A 29 -22.52 -5.87 -18.84
C SER A 29 -22.96 -4.84 -17.80
N PHE A 30 -23.43 -5.30 -16.63
CA PHE A 30 -23.66 -4.46 -15.46
C PHE A 30 -22.37 -3.98 -14.78
N VAL A 31 -21.21 -4.53 -15.16
CA VAL A 31 -19.90 -4.13 -14.63
C VAL A 31 -19.51 -2.78 -15.23
N PRO A 32 -19.23 -1.75 -14.42
CA PRO A 32 -18.80 -0.43 -14.89
C PRO A 32 -17.58 -0.50 -15.81
N TYR A 33 -17.50 0.37 -16.80
CA TYR A 33 -16.37 0.37 -17.76
C TYR A 33 -15.00 0.47 -17.09
N TYR A 34 -14.89 1.28 -16.03
CA TYR A 34 -13.60 1.40 -15.33
C TYR A 34 -13.15 0.06 -14.73
N GLU A 35 -14.06 -0.75 -14.21
CA GLU A 35 -13.73 -2.07 -13.64
C GLU A 35 -13.35 -3.06 -14.73
N GLN A 36 -14.04 -3.04 -15.87
CA GLN A 36 -13.67 -3.87 -17.03
C GLN A 36 -12.26 -3.51 -17.52
N ILE A 37 -11.92 -2.22 -17.60
CA ILE A 37 -10.58 -1.75 -17.99
C ILE A 37 -9.53 -2.19 -16.97
N VAL A 38 -9.78 -2.01 -15.68
CA VAL A 38 -8.88 -2.43 -14.60
C VAL A 38 -8.60 -3.93 -14.67
N SER A 39 -9.65 -4.74 -14.78
CA SER A 39 -9.54 -6.20 -14.83
C SER A 39 -8.68 -6.66 -16.00
N GLN A 40 -8.90 -6.11 -17.20
CA GLN A 40 -8.17 -6.48 -18.40
C GLN A 40 -6.70 -6.04 -18.35
N ILE A 41 -6.42 -4.79 -17.91
CA ILE A 41 -5.03 -4.32 -17.78
C ILE A 41 -4.28 -5.15 -16.72
N ARG A 42 -4.93 -5.49 -15.60
CA ARG A 42 -4.35 -6.35 -14.56
C ARG A 42 -4.01 -7.74 -15.11
N ALA A 43 -4.90 -8.33 -15.91
CA ALA A 43 -4.63 -9.61 -16.59
C ALA A 43 -3.43 -9.52 -17.55
N LEU A 44 -3.34 -8.46 -18.36
CA LEU A 44 -2.23 -8.25 -19.27
C LEU A 44 -0.88 -8.12 -18.55
N ILE A 45 -0.86 -7.45 -17.38
CA ILE A 45 0.35 -7.34 -16.55
C ILE A 45 0.69 -8.71 -15.93
N LYS A 46 -0.31 -9.41 -15.38
CA LYS A 46 -0.13 -10.76 -14.80
C LYS A 46 0.42 -11.75 -15.82
N ASP A 47 -0.08 -11.70 -17.06
CA ASP A 47 0.35 -12.56 -18.17
C ASP A 47 1.67 -12.07 -18.82
N GLN A 48 2.36 -11.12 -18.18
CA GLN A 48 3.64 -10.54 -18.64
C GLN A 48 3.62 -9.95 -20.06
N LYS A 49 2.44 -9.61 -20.59
CA LYS A 49 2.32 -8.86 -21.85
C LYS A 49 2.78 -7.42 -21.71
N PHE A 50 2.73 -6.90 -20.49
CA PHE A 50 3.36 -5.65 -20.08
C PHE A 50 4.19 -5.92 -18.82
N VAL A 51 5.45 -5.46 -18.82
CA VAL A 51 6.39 -5.72 -17.74
C VAL A 51 6.75 -4.46 -16.97
N GLU A 52 7.21 -4.60 -15.74
CA GLU A 52 7.65 -3.49 -14.89
C GLU A 52 8.66 -2.59 -15.61
N GLY A 53 8.51 -1.27 -15.43
CA GLY A 53 9.35 -0.26 -16.07
C GLY A 53 8.95 0.09 -17.51
N GLN A 54 8.10 -0.69 -18.16
CA GLN A 54 7.65 -0.45 -19.52
C GLN A 54 6.69 0.75 -19.59
N ARG A 55 6.84 1.58 -20.63
CA ARG A 55 5.86 2.66 -20.90
C ARG A 55 4.51 2.10 -21.26
N PHE A 56 3.48 2.68 -20.66
CA PHE A 56 2.10 2.34 -20.93
C PHE A 56 1.38 3.46 -21.70
N TYR A 57 0.21 3.16 -22.20
CA TYR A 57 -0.63 4.12 -22.92
C TYR A 57 -1.14 5.22 -21.98
N SER A 58 -1.31 6.43 -22.50
CA SER A 58 -1.95 7.53 -21.77
C SER A 58 -3.47 7.34 -21.67
N GLU A 59 -4.13 8.00 -20.71
CA GLU A 59 -5.59 8.02 -20.59
C GLU A 59 -6.28 8.39 -21.92
N GLY A 60 -5.73 9.36 -22.65
CA GLY A 60 -6.28 9.80 -23.92
C GLY A 60 -6.12 8.80 -25.05
N GLU A 61 -5.03 8.03 -25.08
CA GLU A 61 -4.83 6.96 -26.05
C GLU A 61 -5.80 5.81 -25.80
N VAL A 62 -5.94 5.38 -24.53
CA VAL A 62 -6.89 4.31 -24.16
C VAL A 62 -8.34 4.71 -24.43
N ALA A 63 -8.73 5.95 -24.09
CA ALA A 63 -10.09 6.45 -24.34
C ALA A 63 -10.42 6.46 -25.83
N ARG A 64 -9.47 6.85 -26.69
CA ARG A 64 -9.64 6.80 -28.15
C ARG A 64 -9.77 5.38 -28.69
N MET A 65 -8.91 4.45 -28.21
CA MET A 65 -8.97 3.04 -28.61
C MET A 65 -10.31 2.38 -28.26
N LEU A 66 -10.86 2.72 -27.10
CA LEU A 66 -12.13 2.17 -26.62
C LEU A 66 -13.36 2.96 -27.11
N ALA A 67 -13.16 4.07 -27.83
CA ALA A 67 -14.23 4.97 -28.29
C ALA A 67 -15.17 5.46 -27.16
N ILE A 68 -14.61 5.74 -25.97
CA ILE A 68 -15.35 6.23 -24.79
C ILE A 68 -14.79 7.57 -24.28
N SER A 69 -15.53 8.20 -23.36
CA SER A 69 -15.05 9.38 -22.66
C SER A 69 -13.82 9.07 -21.78
N LYS A 70 -13.04 10.11 -21.44
CA LYS A 70 -11.84 9.93 -20.57
C LYS A 70 -12.18 9.57 -19.14
N MET A 71 -13.40 9.81 -18.65
CA MET A 71 -13.74 9.62 -17.23
C MET A 71 -13.57 8.17 -16.75
N PRO A 72 -14.17 7.14 -17.40
CA PRO A 72 -13.97 5.75 -16.98
C PRO A 72 -12.49 5.32 -17.05
N VAL A 73 -11.75 5.79 -18.06
CA VAL A 73 -10.32 5.48 -18.20
C VAL A 73 -9.51 6.12 -17.05
N ARG A 74 -9.82 7.37 -16.71
CA ARG A 74 -9.18 8.05 -15.56
C ARG A 74 -9.45 7.32 -14.24
N GLN A 75 -10.67 6.88 -14.00
CA GLN A 75 -11.02 6.08 -12.82
C GLN A 75 -10.23 4.77 -12.80
N ALA A 76 -10.15 4.07 -13.93
CA ALA A 76 -9.36 2.85 -14.05
C ALA A 76 -7.85 3.10 -13.77
N PHE A 77 -7.30 4.17 -14.31
CA PHE A 77 -5.89 4.52 -14.11
C PHE A 77 -5.60 4.93 -12.65
N GLN A 78 -6.53 5.64 -12.00
CA GLN A 78 -6.43 5.94 -10.57
C GLN A 78 -6.42 4.66 -9.73
N LYS A 79 -7.29 3.70 -10.04
CA LYS A 79 -7.34 2.39 -9.36
C LYS A 79 -6.05 1.60 -9.58
N LEU A 80 -5.58 1.48 -10.82
CA LEU A 80 -4.32 0.78 -11.13
C LEU A 80 -3.10 1.46 -10.49
N ARG A 81 -3.11 2.80 -10.40
CA ARG A 81 -2.08 3.56 -9.68
C ARG A 81 -2.11 3.27 -8.18
N SER A 82 -3.30 3.24 -7.57
CA SER A 82 -3.44 2.93 -6.15
C SER A 82 -2.97 1.51 -5.81
N GLU A 83 -3.07 0.58 -6.76
CA GLU A 83 -2.57 -0.80 -6.67
C GLU A 83 -1.06 -0.92 -7.00
N GLY A 84 -0.39 0.17 -7.34
CA GLY A 84 1.02 0.16 -7.74
C GLY A 84 1.28 -0.45 -9.13
N LEU A 85 0.23 -0.79 -9.89
CA LEU A 85 0.34 -1.37 -11.23
C LEU A 85 0.63 -0.34 -12.32
N LEU A 86 0.31 0.94 -12.07
CA LEU A 86 0.70 2.07 -12.92
C LEU A 86 1.37 3.17 -12.10
N ILE A 87 2.51 3.64 -12.59
CA ILE A 87 3.21 4.82 -12.07
C ILE A 87 2.90 5.98 -12.99
N ILE A 88 2.19 7.00 -12.46
CA ILE A 88 1.77 8.18 -13.24
C ILE A 88 2.48 9.41 -12.72
N SER A 89 3.31 10.03 -13.55
CA SER A 89 4.03 11.27 -13.26
C SER A 89 3.52 12.41 -14.16
N ARG A 90 3.50 13.64 -13.62
CA ARG A 90 3.02 14.81 -14.38
C ARG A 90 3.87 15.02 -15.64
N GLY A 91 3.21 15.16 -16.79
CA GLY A 91 3.86 15.41 -18.08
C GLY A 91 4.60 14.23 -18.70
N LYS A 92 4.52 13.03 -18.13
CA LYS A 92 5.12 11.80 -18.65
C LYS A 92 4.05 10.76 -18.97
N LYS A 93 4.35 9.84 -19.90
CA LYS A 93 3.50 8.66 -20.12
C LYS A 93 3.54 7.76 -18.88
N PRO A 94 2.43 7.10 -18.55
CA PRO A 94 2.42 6.10 -17.48
C PRO A 94 3.45 5.00 -17.73
N VAL A 95 3.91 4.41 -16.64
CA VAL A 95 4.85 3.27 -16.66
C VAL A 95 4.23 2.14 -15.85
N ILE A 96 4.42 0.91 -16.29
CA ILE A 96 4.00 -0.27 -15.54
C ILE A 96 4.81 -0.34 -14.24
N GLY A 97 4.09 -0.44 -13.12
CA GLY A 97 4.68 -0.61 -11.80
C GLY A 97 4.80 -2.09 -11.42
N SER A 98 5.49 -2.34 -10.31
CA SER A 98 5.72 -3.69 -9.77
C SER A 98 4.46 -4.34 -9.17
N GLY A 99 3.35 -3.63 -9.08
CA GLY A 99 2.18 -4.05 -8.32
C GLY A 99 2.36 -3.96 -6.80
N LYS A 100 3.47 -3.37 -6.36
CA LYS A 100 3.74 -3.14 -4.95
C LYS A 100 3.30 -1.75 -4.53
N LEU A 101 2.75 -1.67 -3.33
CA LEU A 101 2.37 -0.40 -2.72
C LEU A 101 3.63 0.29 -2.16
N PRO A 102 3.96 1.51 -2.61
CA PRO A 102 5.05 2.23 -1.99
C PRO A 102 4.66 2.65 -0.56
N TRP A 103 5.44 2.26 0.44
CA TRP A 103 5.30 2.82 1.77
C TRP A 103 5.84 4.26 1.75
N ASN A 104 5.04 5.22 2.23
CA ASN A 104 5.41 6.63 2.22
C ASN A 104 5.92 7.04 3.59
N PHE A 105 7.17 7.47 3.66
CA PHE A 105 7.86 7.91 4.87
C PHE A 105 7.88 9.45 5.04
N GLN A 106 7.20 10.19 4.18
CA GLN A 106 7.24 11.66 4.20
C GLN A 106 6.16 12.29 5.09
N GLU A 107 5.12 11.53 5.41
CA GLU A 107 3.98 12.02 6.17
C GLU A 107 3.57 10.97 7.20
N LEU A 108 3.48 11.37 8.45
CA LEU A 108 2.96 10.52 9.53
C LEU A 108 1.46 10.29 9.33
N ARG A 109 1.12 9.10 8.86
CA ARG A 109 -0.27 8.67 8.64
C ARG A 109 -0.48 7.26 9.16
N GLY A 110 -1.63 7.06 9.79
CA GLY A 110 -2.03 5.70 10.13
C GLY A 110 -2.27 4.84 8.88
N PHE A 111 -1.97 3.54 8.98
CA PHE A 111 -2.17 2.58 7.89
C PHE A 111 -3.53 2.72 7.20
N SER A 112 -4.62 2.78 7.99
CA SER A 112 -5.98 2.87 7.43
C SER A 112 -6.22 4.18 6.68
N GLU A 113 -5.66 5.28 7.16
CA GLU A 113 -5.76 6.59 6.52
C GLU A 113 -5.03 6.58 5.17
N GLU A 114 -3.79 6.09 5.17
CA GLU A 114 -2.99 6.02 3.95
C GLU A 114 -3.63 5.12 2.89
N MET A 115 -4.17 3.97 3.27
CA MET A 115 -4.84 3.08 2.32
C MET A 115 -6.12 3.70 1.75
N ARG A 116 -6.96 4.35 2.59
CA ARG A 116 -8.16 5.06 2.11
C ARG A 116 -7.81 6.21 1.16
N ARG A 117 -6.75 6.98 1.46
CA ARG A 117 -6.27 8.06 0.58
C ARG A 117 -5.90 7.55 -0.81
N ARG A 118 -5.44 6.32 -0.91
CA ARG A 118 -5.15 5.62 -2.17
C ARG A 118 -6.39 5.04 -2.85
N GLY A 119 -7.57 5.14 -2.22
CA GLY A 119 -8.81 4.54 -2.72
C GLY A 119 -8.90 3.03 -2.49
N LEU A 120 -8.07 2.48 -1.61
CA LEU A 120 -8.08 1.08 -1.18
C LEU A 120 -8.94 0.92 0.08
N GLN A 121 -9.39 -0.30 0.34
CA GLN A 121 -10.23 -0.62 1.49
C GLN A 121 -9.41 -1.33 2.59
N PRO A 122 -8.91 -0.60 3.60
CA PRO A 122 -8.21 -1.20 4.72
C PRO A 122 -9.18 -1.84 5.69
N SER A 123 -8.76 -2.97 6.25
CA SER A 123 -9.39 -3.55 7.45
C SER A 123 -8.33 -4.13 8.39
N ALA A 124 -8.74 -4.48 9.60
CA ALA A 124 -7.84 -5.05 10.60
C ALA A 124 -8.57 -6.08 11.45
N LYS A 125 -7.87 -7.16 11.76
CA LYS A 125 -8.28 -8.15 12.76
C LYS A 125 -7.32 -8.09 13.94
N VAL A 126 -7.84 -8.02 15.16
CA VAL A 126 -7.02 -8.17 16.37
C VAL A 126 -6.62 -9.64 16.51
N LEU A 127 -5.33 -9.91 16.60
CA LEU A 127 -4.78 -11.24 16.86
C LEU A 127 -4.58 -11.49 18.35
N SER A 128 -4.04 -10.50 19.05
CA SER A 128 -3.92 -10.49 20.50
C SER A 128 -3.88 -9.07 21.06
N LEU A 129 -4.23 -8.92 22.33
CA LEU A 129 -4.11 -7.70 23.12
C LEU A 129 -3.83 -8.08 24.57
N ASP A 130 -2.63 -7.79 25.04
CA ASP A 130 -2.16 -8.21 26.34
C ASP A 130 -1.58 -7.01 27.09
N LEU A 131 -1.98 -6.84 28.36
CA LEU A 131 -1.30 -5.94 29.29
C LEU A 131 -0.13 -6.69 29.95
N ARG A 132 1.10 -6.27 29.63
CA ARG A 132 2.30 -6.99 30.05
C ARG A 132 3.48 -6.06 30.32
N ASP A 133 4.54 -6.63 30.86
CA ASP A 133 5.84 -5.95 30.95
C ASP A 133 6.41 -5.79 29.53
N PRO A 134 6.97 -4.62 29.20
CA PRO A 134 7.56 -4.38 27.88
C PRO A 134 8.87 -5.18 27.70
N ASP A 135 9.20 -5.52 26.46
CA ASP A 135 10.54 -6.01 26.11
C ASP A 135 11.56 -4.86 26.08
N GLY A 136 12.86 -5.21 26.02
CA GLY A 136 13.93 -4.22 26.11
C GLY A 136 13.93 -3.19 24.98
N GLU A 137 13.49 -3.56 23.75
CA GLU A 137 13.36 -2.60 22.65
C GLU A 137 12.21 -1.62 22.91
N ALA A 138 11.06 -2.10 23.39
CA ALA A 138 9.93 -1.25 23.71
C ALA A 138 10.24 -0.30 24.87
N VAL A 139 10.96 -0.77 25.91
CA VAL A 139 11.42 0.08 27.02
C VAL A 139 12.27 1.25 26.51
N GLN A 140 13.25 0.96 25.63
CA GLN A 140 14.15 1.98 25.09
C GLN A 140 13.40 2.97 24.16
N ALA A 141 12.61 2.45 23.23
CA ALA A 141 11.89 3.27 22.26
C ALA A 141 10.87 4.19 22.93
N LEU A 142 10.14 3.67 23.91
CA LEU A 142 9.10 4.42 24.64
C LEU A 142 9.66 5.20 25.85
N LYS A 143 10.96 5.06 26.16
CA LYS A 143 11.60 5.70 27.33
C LYS A 143 10.82 5.45 28.61
N LEU A 144 10.36 4.19 28.79
CA LEU A 144 9.48 3.83 29.90
C LEU A 144 10.24 3.89 31.23
N PRO A 145 9.59 4.40 32.28
CA PRO A 145 10.10 4.27 33.63
C PRO A 145 10.05 2.80 34.10
N ASP A 146 10.77 2.48 35.17
CA ASP A 146 10.76 1.15 35.76
C ASP A 146 9.32 0.71 36.14
N ALA A 147 9.03 -0.56 35.89
CA ALA A 147 7.75 -1.20 36.17
C ALA A 147 6.54 -0.65 35.41
N GLU A 148 6.72 0.23 34.43
CA GLU A 148 5.63 0.66 33.54
C GLU A 148 5.18 -0.49 32.64
N LYS A 149 3.88 -0.75 32.58
CA LYS A 149 3.29 -1.77 31.71
C LYS A 149 2.87 -1.20 30.35
N VAL A 150 2.83 -2.06 29.36
CA VAL A 150 2.35 -1.73 28.03
C VAL A 150 1.21 -2.66 27.63
N TYR A 151 0.27 -2.12 26.87
CA TYR A 151 -0.60 -2.94 26.04
C TYR A 151 0.14 -3.34 24.78
N ALA A 152 0.33 -4.65 24.57
CA ALA A 152 0.87 -5.20 23.34
C ALA A 152 -0.29 -5.63 22.44
N LEU A 153 -0.57 -4.82 21.42
CA LEU A 153 -1.65 -5.03 20.46
C LEU A 153 -1.10 -5.59 19.16
N LYS A 154 -1.36 -6.86 18.86
CA LYS A 154 -1.00 -7.50 17.59
C LYS A 154 -2.20 -7.52 16.66
N ARG A 155 -2.07 -6.93 15.47
CA ARG A 155 -3.13 -6.86 14.46
C ARG A 155 -2.66 -7.37 13.10
N LEU A 156 -3.53 -8.13 12.43
CA LEU A 156 -3.38 -8.45 11.02
C LEU A 156 -4.11 -7.38 10.20
N ARG A 157 -3.37 -6.76 9.27
CA ARG A 157 -3.87 -5.68 8.41
C ARG A 157 -4.21 -6.23 7.05
N TYR A 158 -5.33 -5.79 6.50
CA TYR A 158 -5.82 -6.18 5.18
C TYR A 158 -5.94 -4.95 4.29
N VAL A 159 -5.79 -5.19 2.98
CA VAL A 159 -6.12 -4.23 1.92
C VAL A 159 -6.96 -4.98 0.89
N ASP A 160 -8.16 -4.46 0.58
CA ASP A 160 -9.12 -5.08 -0.34
C ASP A 160 -9.36 -6.57 -0.03
N GLY A 161 -9.42 -6.93 1.27
CA GLY A 161 -9.64 -8.29 1.77
C GLY A 161 -8.40 -9.20 1.80
N GLU A 162 -7.24 -8.75 1.32
CA GLU A 162 -6.01 -9.52 1.30
C GLU A 162 -5.12 -9.17 2.50
N PRO A 163 -4.56 -10.15 3.24
CA PRO A 163 -3.65 -9.87 4.35
C PRO A 163 -2.32 -9.33 3.82
N VAL A 164 -1.88 -8.20 4.37
CA VAL A 164 -0.71 -7.47 3.84
C VAL A 164 0.36 -7.16 4.88
N ALA A 165 -0.01 -7.05 6.16
CA ALA A 165 0.94 -6.77 7.24
C ALA A 165 0.47 -7.33 8.58
N VAL A 166 1.44 -7.74 9.42
CA VAL A 166 1.25 -7.94 10.86
C VAL A 166 1.89 -6.77 11.57
N VAL A 167 1.15 -6.11 12.44
CA VAL A 167 1.61 -4.95 13.22
C VAL A 167 1.45 -5.25 14.69
N THR A 168 2.53 -5.16 15.45
CA THR A 168 2.52 -5.21 16.91
C THR A 168 2.80 -3.81 17.44
N SER A 169 1.83 -3.21 18.12
CA SER A 169 1.94 -1.89 18.75
C SER A 169 2.09 -2.04 20.25
N TYR A 170 3.10 -1.42 20.82
CA TYR A 170 3.32 -1.31 22.25
C TYR A 170 2.89 0.07 22.71
N LEU A 171 1.94 0.12 23.61
CA LEU A 171 1.27 1.33 24.07
C LEU A 171 1.43 1.48 25.58
N PRO A 172 2.07 2.55 26.09
CA PRO A 172 2.21 2.74 27.54
C PRO A 172 0.85 2.76 28.24
N ALA A 173 0.65 1.92 29.24
CA ALA A 173 -0.66 1.79 29.92
C ALA A 173 -1.08 3.08 30.63
N ALA A 174 -0.13 3.85 31.15
CA ALA A 174 -0.42 5.16 31.73
C ALA A 174 -0.87 6.20 30.70
N VAL A 175 -0.46 6.08 29.45
CA VAL A 175 -0.89 6.99 28.35
C VAL A 175 -2.25 6.60 27.81
N PHE A 176 -2.53 5.30 27.74
CA PHE A 176 -3.74 4.72 27.14
C PHE A 176 -4.49 3.82 28.15
N PRO A 177 -4.95 4.35 29.28
CA PRO A 177 -5.65 3.53 30.26
C PRO A 177 -6.91 2.91 29.63
N GLU A 178 -7.13 1.63 29.94
CA GLU A 178 -8.32 0.89 29.47
C GLU A 178 -8.51 0.85 27.94
N ILE A 179 -7.43 0.89 27.16
CA ILE A 179 -7.52 0.79 25.69
C ILE A 179 -8.09 -0.56 25.24
N ASP A 180 -7.96 -1.59 26.06
CA ASP A 180 -8.54 -2.91 25.88
C ASP A 180 -10.08 -2.92 25.89
N LYS A 181 -10.71 -1.87 26.43
CA LYS A 181 -12.16 -1.67 26.37
C LYS A 181 -12.62 -0.98 25.09
N GLN A 182 -11.70 -0.50 24.25
CA GLN A 182 -12.03 0.13 22.97
C GLN A 182 -12.24 -0.92 21.88
N ASN A 183 -13.07 -0.59 20.89
CA ASN A 183 -13.14 -1.40 19.69
C ASN A 183 -11.89 -1.12 18.82
N LEU A 184 -10.96 -2.07 18.80
CA LEU A 184 -9.69 -1.97 18.05
C LEU A 184 -9.75 -2.66 16.69
N GLU A 185 -10.85 -3.36 16.37
CA GLU A 185 -11.07 -3.98 15.07
C GLU A 185 -11.54 -2.95 14.05
N ASN A 186 -11.00 -3.01 12.85
CA ASN A 186 -11.36 -2.15 11.71
C ASN A 186 -11.24 -0.64 11.95
N GLN A 187 -10.67 -0.22 13.10
CA GLN A 187 -10.47 1.19 13.42
C GLN A 187 -9.01 1.63 13.27
N SER A 188 -8.83 2.91 12.99
CA SER A 188 -7.52 3.55 13.00
C SER A 188 -7.07 3.77 14.45
N LEU A 189 -5.91 3.19 14.81
CA LEU A 189 -5.34 3.40 16.15
C LEU A 189 -5.03 4.88 16.38
N TYR A 190 -4.53 5.57 15.37
CA TYR A 190 -4.26 7.01 15.43
C TYR A 190 -5.51 7.84 15.69
N GLN A 191 -6.65 7.47 15.07
CA GLN A 191 -7.93 8.13 15.39
C GLN A 191 -8.36 7.89 16.85
N ILE A 192 -8.12 6.70 17.39
CA ILE A 192 -8.40 6.42 18.81
C ILE A 192 -7.49 7.29 19.69
N PHE A 193 -6.19 7.39 19.37
CA PHE A 193 -5.28 8.26 20.12
C PHE A 193 -5.76 9.71 20.16
N GLU A 194 -6.18 10.24 19.03
CA GLU A 194 -6.60 11.65 18.93
C GLU A 194 -8.01 11.90 19.48
N GLN A 195 -8.97 11.03 19.16
CA GLN A 195 -10.37 11.27 19.50
C GLN A 195 -10.72 10.85 20.92
N VAL A 196 -10.19 9.72 21.41
CA VAL A 196 -10.49 9.20 22.74
C VAL A 196 -9.49 9.76 23.77
N TYR A 197 -8.21 9.59 23.52
CA TYR A 197 -7.14 9.94 24.48
C TYR A 197 -6.62 11.37 24.33
N LYS A 198 -7.09 12.13 23.34
CA LYS A 198 -6.69 13.52 23.08
C LYS A 198 -5.16 13.67 22.89
N ARG A 199 -4.52 12.63 22.36
CA ARG A 199 -3.10 12.63 22.02
C ARG A 199 -2.94 13.04 20.57
N ARG A 200 -2.44 14.26 20.34
CA ARG A 200 -2.15 14.75 18.98
C ARG A 200 -0.79 14.25 18.55
N LEU A 201 -0.76 13.52 17.45
CA LEU A 201 0.47 13.02 16.85
C LEU A 201 1.26 14.17 16.23
N HIS A 202 2.59 14.07 16.28
CA HIS A 202 3.47 15.11 15.75
C HIS A 202 4.46 14.57 14.73
N TRP A 203 5.28 13.60 15.11
CA TRP A 203 6.26 12.98 14.23
C TRP A 203 6.54 11.53 14.65
N ALA A 204 7.24 10.80 13.79
CA ALA A 204 7.69 9.45 14.10
C ALA A 204 9.13 9.24 13.60
N GLU A 205 9.85 8.38 14.30
CA GLU A 205 11.13 7.84 13.87
C GLU A 205 10.90 6.43 13.34
N GLU A 206 11.36 6.17 12.12
CA GLU A 206 11.18 4.87 11.46
C GLU A 206 12.54 4.24 11.11
N VAL A 207 12.69 2.97 11.43
CA VAL A 207 13.83 2.14 11.01
C VAL A 207 13.31 1.04 10.12
N ILE A 208 13.84 1.00 8.88
CA ILE A 208 13.40 0.06 7.85
C ILE A 208 14.47 -0.99 7.63
N GLY A 209 14.07 -2.24 7.66
CA GLY A 209 14.92 -3.38 7.42
C GLY A 209 14.27 -4.43 6.52
N ALA A 210 15.08 -5.36 6.06
CA ALA A 210 14.62 -6.57 5.40
C ALA A 210 14.75 -7.77 6.35
N ALA A 211 13.76 -8.64 6.33
CA ALA A 211 13.77 -9.86 7.15
C ALA A 211 13.11 -11.03 6.40
N ILE A 212 13.16 -12.18 6.99
CA ILE A 212 12.41 -13.37 6.57
C ILE A 212 11.23 -13.53 7.53
N ALA A 213 10.04 -13.74 6.98
CA ALA A 213 8.86 -14.00 7.77
C ALA A 213 9.06 -15.25 8.66
N ASN A 214 8.82 -15.10 9.95
CA ASN A 214 8.78 -16.27 10.83
C ASN A 214 7.57 -17.15 10.47
N PRO A 215 7.52 -18.43 10.90
CA PRO A 215 6.45 -19.35 10.51
C PRO A 215 5.04 -18.87 10.91
N GLU A 216 4.90 -18.19 12.04
CA GLU A 216 3.61 -17.67 12.50
C GLU A 216 3.13 -16.50 11.61
N ASP A 217 4.00 -15.51 11.35
CA ASP A 217 3.68 -14.38 10.49
C ASP A 217 3.44 -14.82 9.05
N ALA A 218 4.25 -15.75 8.51
CA ALA A 218 4.03 -16.31 7.18
C ALA A 218 2.64 -16.96 7.05
N ARG A 219 2.22 -17.72 8.07
CA ARG A 219 0.91 -18.37 8.10
C ARG A 219 -0.23 -17.35 8.08
N VAL A 220 -0.20 -16.32 8.93
CA VAL A 220 -1.28 -15.34 9.02
C VAL A 220 -1.28 -14.39 7.81
N LEU A 221 -0.11 -14.09 7.25
CA LEU A 221 0.05 -13.31 6.03
C LEU A 221 -0.28 -14.10 4.76
N GLN A 222 -0.53 -15.41 4.87
CA GLN A 222 -0.80 -16.31 3.74
C GLN A 222 0.32 -16.28 2.70
N THR A 223 1.58 -16.27 3.17
CA THR A 223 2.77 -16.31 2.32
C THR A 223 3.50 -17.65 2.48
N ALA A 224 4.39 -17.98 1.55
CA ALA A 224 5.22 -19.15 1.69
C ALA A 224 6.19 -19.03 2.88
N PRO A 225 6.53 -20.11 3.58
CA PRO A 225 7.62 -20.09 4.56
C PRO A 225 8.91 -19.55 3.94
N GLY A 226 9.62 -18.69 4.66
CA GLY A 226 10.85 -18.08 4.14
C GLY A 226 10.61 -16.88 3.19
N SER A 227 9.38 -16.39 3.06
CA SER A 227 9.10 -15.18 2.27
C SER A 227 9.83 -13.97 2.82
N ALA A 228 10.40 -13.16 1.91
CA ALA A 228 10.97 -11.87 2.27
C ALA A 228 9.87 -10.90 2.75
N VAL A 229 10.16 -10.18 3.82
CA VAL A 229 9.29 -9.15 4.37
C VAL A 229 10.05 -7.85 4.58
N LEU A 230 9.33 -6.74 4.53
CA LEU A 230 9.82 -5.45 4.95
C LEU A 230 9.50 -5.31 6.46
N LEU A 231 10.53 -5.13 7.26
CA LEU A 231 10.41 -4.89 8.70
C LEU A 231 10.51 -3.39 8.96
N ILE A 232 9.47 -2.81 9.57
CA ILE A 232 9.48 -1.40 9.96
C ILE A 232 9.30 -1.33 11.46
N LYS A 233 10.24 -0.67 12.13
CA LYS A 233 10.15 -0.31 13.54
C LYS A 233 9.88 1.19 13.59
N GLU A 234 8.81 1.59 14.25
CA GLU A 234 8.38 2.98 14.32
C GLU A 234 8.16 3.40 15.78
N THR A 235 8.68 4.57 16.15
CA THR A 235 8.36 5.22 17.42
C THR A 235 7.63 6.51 17.13
N THR A 236 6.36 6.60 17.55
CA THR A 236 5.50 7.76 17.33
C THR A 236 5.48 8.68 18.54
N TYR A 237 5.64 9.97 18.30
CA TYR A 237 5.68 11.02 19.31
C TYR A 237 4.47 11.94 19.21
N ASP A 238 3.96 12.37 20.38
CA ASP A 238 2.92 13.39 20.46
C ASP A 238 3.51 14.81 20.39
N ILE A 239 2.64 15.84 20.37
CA ILE A 239 3.05 17.28 20.33
C ILE A 239 3.85 17.74 21.56
N ARG A 240 3.96 16.92 22.61
CA ARG A 240 4.79 17.18 23.80
C ARG A 240 6.12 16.43 23.74
N GLU A 241 6.48 15.92 22.58
CA GLU A 241 7.70 15.10 22.37
C GLU A 241 7.73 13.82 23.23
N LEU A 242 6.58 13.33 23.68
CA LEU A 242 6.47 12.07 24.41
C LEU A 242 6.31 10.92 23.43
N PRO A 243 7.11 9.84 23.53
CA PRO A 243 6.88 8.64 22.74
C PRO A 243 5.63 7.94 23.27
N ILE A 244 4.64 7.74 22.41
CA ILE A 244 3.34 7.20 22.78
C ILE A 244 3.04 5.85 22.15
N GLU A 245 3.72 5.49 21.08
CA GLU A 245 3.63 4.16 20.47
C GLU A 245 5.02 3.73 19.99
N TYR A 246 5.36 2.48 20.24
CA TYR A 246 6.40 1.77 19.51
C TYR A 246 5.73 0.64 18.74
N SER A 247 5.94 0.58 17.44
CA SER A 247 5.35 -0.46 16.61
C SER A 247 6.39 -1.23 15.81
N VAL A 248 6.13 -2.52 15.65
CA VAL A 248 6.88 -3.41 14.78
C VAL A 248 5.94 -3.94 13.72
N SER A 249 6.20 -3.55 12.48
CA SER A 249 5.39 -3.91 11.32
C SER A 249 6.14 -4.88 10.42
N VAL A 250 5.56 -6.05 10.18
CA VAL A 250 6.04 -7.06 9.23
C VAL A 250 5.15 -7.00 8.00
N LEU A 251 5.65 -6.40 6.91
CA LEU A 251 4.91 -6.20 5.68
C LEU A 251 5.33 -7.21 4.62
N ARG A 252 4.39 -7.74 3.88
CA ARG A 252 4.66 -8.64 2.74
C ARG A 252 5.55 -7.96 1.71
N GLY A 253 6.75 -8.51 1.45
CA GLY A 253 7.71 -7.97 0.49
C GLY A 253 7.28 -8.10 -0.97
N ASP A 254 6.31 -8.98 -1.28
CA ASP A 254 5.65 -9.06 -2.58
C ASP A 254 4.56 -7.99 -2.78
N ARG A 255 4.11 -7.31 -1.69
CA ARG A 255 3.05 -6.29 -1.72
C ARG A 255 3.55 -4.87 -1.43
N TYR A 256 4.68 -4.72 -0.76
CA TYR A 256 5.21 -3.42 -0.37
C TYR A 256 6.62 -3.17 -0.88
N THR A 257 6.91 -1.91 -1.11
CA THR A 257 8.24 -1.39 -1.38
C THR A 257 8.46 -0.10 -0.61
N ALA A 258 9.68 0.14 -0.13
CA ALA A 258 10.08 1.41 0.45
C ALA A 258 10.44 2.38 -0.67
N SER A 259 9.86 3.59 -0.64
CA SER A 259 10.17 4.65 -1.61
C SER A 259 10.46 5.96 -0.90
N VAL A 260 11.64 6.50 -1.11
CA VAL A 260 12.09 7.77 -0.54
C VAL A 260 12.53 8.68 -1.68
N ILE A 261 12.06 9.94 -1.66
CA ILE A 261 12.51 10.96 -2.61
C ILE A 261 13.59 11.79 -1.93
N SER A 262 14.82 11.73 -2.44
CA SER A 262 15.92 12.55 -1.97
C SER A 262 16.08 13.78 -2.87
N VAL A 263 16.14 14.97 -2.26
CA VAL A 263 16.35 16.23 -2.98
C VAL A 263 17.69 16.80 -2.53
N ARG A 264 18.54 17.15 -3.52
CA ARG A 264 19.81 17.83 -3.24
C ARG A 264 19.51 19.27 -2.79
N LYS A 265 19.85 19.61 -1.55
CA LYS A 265 19.88 21.01 -1.13
C LYS A 265 20.98 21.72 -1.92
N LYS A 266 20.65 22.86 -2.53
CA LYS A 266 21.62 23.76 -3.17
C LYS A 266 22.40 24.51 -2.10
#